data_a15208d71f89b3a8bcd91797f8a30651
#
_entry.id   a15208d71f89b3a8bcd91797f8a30651
#
_cell.length_a   1.000
_cell.length_b   1.000
_cell.length_c   1.000
_cell.angle_alpha   90.00
_cell.angle_beta   90.00
_cell.angle_gamma   90.00
#
_symmetry.space_group_name_H-M   'P 1'
#
loop_
_entity.id
_entity.type
_entity.pdbx_description
1 polymer ?
#
loop_
_entity_poly.entity_id
_entity_poly.type
_entity_poly.pdbx_seq_one_letter_code
_entity_poly.pdbx_strand_id
1 'polypeptide(L)'
;MEQLRPDLKLTIDQVSRLTGVKKVTLRYWEKSFGDFLNPGRTGSQRREYTMGDLHMIDSIKNLLEEEHLTNLGVRIRLEQKSDAF
;
A
#
# COMPACT_ATOMS: atom_id res chain seq x y z
N MET A 1 6.82 -2.16 24.51
CA MET A 1 7.18 -2.12 23.13
C MET A 1 6.43 -1.01 22.39
N GLU A 2 7.15 -0.33 21.53
CA GLU A 2 6.53 0.74 20.75
C GLU A 2 5.57 0.19 19.72
N GLN A 3 4.42 0.79 19.67
CA GLN A 3 3.44 0.44 18.66
C GLN A 3 3.29 1.59 17.70
N LEU A 4 3.07 1.26 16.44
CA LEU A 4 2.83 2.29 15.43
C LEU A 4 1.46 2.90 15.68
N ARG A 5 1.43 4.22 15.73
CA ARG A 5 0.18 4.93 15.97
C ARG A 5 -0.64 5.01 14.68
N PRO A 6 -1.97 5.06 14.80
CA PRO A 6 -2.80 5.20 13.60
C PRO A 6 -2.50 6.47 12.79
N ASP A 7 -2.05 7.52 13.46
CA ASP A 7 -1.73 8.79 12.78
C ASP A 7 -0.27 8.89 12.35
N LEU A 8 0.51 7.84 12.54
CA LEU A 8 1.91 7.85 12.15
C LEU A 8 2.05 7.98 10.63
N LYS A 9 2.97 8.84 10.22
CA LYS A 9 3.29 9.00 8.80
C LYS A 9 4.63 8.37 8.52
N LEU A 10 4.71 7.67 7.39
CA LEU A 10 5.90 6.93 6.99
C LEU A 10 6.38 7.43 5.64
N THR A 11 7.71 7.42 5.46
CA THR A 11 8.29 7.73 4.16
C THR A 11 8.28 6.48 3.28
N ILE A 12 8.48 6.68 1.97
CA ILE A 12 8.55 5.55 1.06
C ILE A 12 9.73 4.63 1.42
N ASP A 13 10.82 5.19 1.94
CA ASP A 13 11.96 4.37 2.37
C ASP A 13 11.58 3.48 3.54
N GLN A 14 10.85 4.03 4.50
CA GLN A 14 10.41 3.26 5.67
C GLN A 14 9.43 2.16 5.25
N VAL A 15 8.49 2.50 4.39
CA VAL A 15 7.51 1.52 3.90
C VAL A 15 8.21 0.41 3.13
N SER A 16 9.16 0.76 2.28
CA SER A 16 9.92 -0.23 1.53
C SER A 16 10.63 -1.21 2.46
N ARG A 17 11.24 -0.68 3.52
CA ARG A 17 11.94 -1.55 4.48
C ARG A 17 10.99 -2.44 5.25
N LEU A 18 9.86 -1.89 5.68
CA LEU A 18 8.90 -2.64 6.49
C LEU A 18 8.20 -3.73 5.70
N THR A 19 7.91 -3.48 4.43
CA THR A 19 7.16 -4.42 3.61
C THR A 19 8.03 -5.32 2.75
N GLY A 20 9.28 -4.92 2.52
CA GLY A 20 10.14 -5.63 1.60
C GLY A 20 9.84 -5.32 0.14
N VAL A 21 8.97 -4.37 -0.13
CA VAL A 21 8.61 -3.99 -1.49
C VAL A 21 9.50 -2.85 -1.95
N LYS A 22 10.07 -2.98 -3.14
CA LYS A 22 10.98 -1.97 -3.68
C LYS A 22 10.24 -0.66 -3.94
N LYS A 23 10.95 0.46 -3.78
CA LYS A 23 10.35 1.77 -3.98
C LYS A 23 9.77 1.94 -5.38
N VAL A 24 10.46 1.44 -6.39
CA VAL A 24 9.96 1.53 -7.77
C VAL A 24 8.66 0.76 -7.92
N THR A 25 8.54 -0.37 -7.23
CA THR A 25 7.31 -1.17 -7.25
C THR A 25 6.18 -0.43 -6.54
N LEU A 26 6.48 0.22 -5.41
CA LEU A 26 5.48 1.01 -4.70
C LEU A 26 4.92 2.12 -5.58
N ARG A 27 5.79 2.81 -6.32
CA ARG A 27 5.36 3.85 -7.25
C ARG A 27 4.47 3.29 -8.36
N TYR A 28 4.83 2.12 -8.85
CA TYR A 28 4.03 1.45 -9.87
C TYR A 28 2.65 1.08 -9.33
N TRP A 29 2.60 0.60 -8.08
CA TRP A 29 1.32 0.22 -7.47
C TRP A 29 0.40 1.42 -7.26
N GLU A 30 0.96 2.60 -7.01
CA GLU A 30 0.15 3.81 -6.91
C GLU A 30 -0.59 4.08 -8.22
N LYS A 31 0.03 3.77 -9.34
CA LYS A 31 -0.62 3.91 -10.64
C LYS A 31 -1.63 2.81 -10.90
N SER A 32 -1.25 1.58 -10.60
CA SER A 32 -2.10 0.43 -10.90
C SER A 32 -3.27 0.30 -9.94
N PHE A 33 -3.10 0.70 -8.70
CA PHE A 33 -4.09 0.53 -7.65
C PHE A 33 -4.43 1.85 -6.97
N GLY A 34 -4.44 2.93 -7.73
CA GLY A 34 -4.64 4.27 -7.19
C GLY A 34 -5.95 4.47 -6.45
N ASP A 35 -6.97 3.65 -6.75
CA ASP A 35 -8.23 3.71 -6.04
C ASP A 35 -8.11 3.17 -4.61
N PHE A 36 -7.09 2.37 -4.34
CA PHE A 36 -6.91 1.72 -3.06
C PHE A 36 -5.64 2.19 -2.34
N LEU A 37 -4.63 2.62 -3.08
CA LEU A 37 -3.34 3.03 -2.54
C LEU A 37 -3.01 4.41 -3.07
N ASN A 38 -3.28 5.42 -2.27
CA ASN A 38 -3.08 6.81 -2.69
C ASN A 38 -2.48 7.61 -1.52
N PRO A 39 -1.17 7.48 -1.30
CA PRO A 39 -0.54 8.18 -0.17
C PRO A 39 -0.62 9.70 -0.34
N GLY A 40 -0.65 10.41 0.77
CA GLY A 40 -0.61 11.85 0.76
C GLY A 40 0.73 12.39 0.35
N ARG A 41 0.83 13.70 0.29
CA ARG A 41 2.07 14.40 -0.04
C ARG A 41 2.33 15.48 1.02
N THR A 42 3.60 15.66 1.35
CA THR A 42 3.99 16.78 2.20
C THR A 42 4.01 18.07 1.38
N GLY A 43 4.26 19.19 2.07
CA GLY A 43 4.42 20.46 1.37
C GLY A 43 5.55 20.47 0.36
N SER A 44 6.56 19.60 0.53
CA SER A 44 7.65 19.45 -0.43
C SER A 44 7.40 18.32 -1.42
N GLN A 45 6.17 17.85 -1.51
CA GLN A 45 5.73 16.84 -2.48
C GLN A 45 6.32 15.45 -2.23
N ARG A 46 6.77 15.18 -1.02
CA ARG A 46 7.24 13.84 -0.67
C ARG A 46 6.06 12.98 -0.23
N ARG A 47 6.12 11.69 -0.54
CA ARG A 47 5.05 10.77 -0.18
C ARG A 47 4.97 10.58 1.33
N GLU A 48 3.74 10.60 1.85
CA GLU A 48 3.45 10.28 3.25
C GLU A 48 2.48 9.11 3.27
N TYR A 49 2.94 8.00 3.80
CA TYR A 49 2.12 6.80 3.90
C TYR A 49 1.55 6.67 5.31
N THR A 50 0.27 6.28 5.38
CA THR A 50 -0.39 6.02 6.66
C THR A 50 -0.28 4.54 6.99
N MET A 51 -0.73 4.18 8.19
CA MET A 51 -0.83 2.76 8.55
C MET A 51 -1.81 2.03 7.65
N GLY A 52 -2.89 2.70 7.24
CA GLY A 52 -3.82 2.12 6.28
C GLY A 52 -3.15 1.81 4.96
N ASP A 53 -2.30 2.73 4.49
CA ASP A 53 -1.53 2.49 3.27
C ASP A 53 -0.60 1.29 3.43
N LEU A 54 0.04 1.19 4.59
CA LEU A 54 0.94 0.06 4.87
C LEU A 54 0.20 -1.27 4.79
N HIS A 55 -0.98 -1.33 5.40
CA HIS A 55 -1.81 -2.53 5.36
C HIS A 55 -2.27 -2.85 3.94
N MET A 56 -2.59 -1.82 3.16
CA MET A 56 -2.99 -2.02 1.77
C MET A 56 -1.83 -2.59 0.96
N ILE A 57 -0.62 -2.07 1.17
CA ILE A 57 0.56 -2.57 0.47
C ILE A 57 0.80 -4.04 0.81
N ASP A 58 0.68 -4.41 2.08
CA ASP A 58 0.81 -5.80 2.49
C ASP A 58 -0.25 -6.68 1.83
N SER A 59 -1.48 -6.19 1.72
CA SER A 59 -2.55 -6.92 1.07
C SER A 59 -2.25 -7.15 -0.40
N ILE A 60 -1.81 -6.11 -1.10
CA ILE A 60 -1.47 -6.21 -2.52
C ILE A 60 -0.32 -7.20 -2.72
N LYS A 61 0.72 -7.07 -1.89
CA LYS A 61 1.86 -7.97 -1.95
C LYS A 61 1.43 -9.42 -1.79
N ASN A 62 0.59 -9.67 -0.80
CA ASN A 62 0.11 -11.01 -0.50
C ASN A 62 -0.69 -11.59 -1.68
N LEU A 63 -1.57 -10.79 -2.25
CA LEU A 63 -2.39 -11.25 -3.38
C LEU A 63 -1.54 -11.57 -4.60
N LEU A 64 -0.51 -10.77 -4.85
CA LEU A 64 0.36 -10.98 -5.99
C LEU A 64 1.32 -12.15 -5.78
N GLU A 65 1.92 -12.24 -4.59
CA GLU A 65 2.98 -13.22 -4.33
C GLU A 65 2.46 -14.55 -3.82
N GLU A 66 1.49 -14.53 -2.92
CA GLU A 66 0.98 -15.77 -2.33
C GLU A 66 -0.14 -16.37 -3.14
N GLU A 67 -1.03 -15.55 -3.66
CA GLU A 67 -2.17 -16.03 -4.43
C GLU A 67 -1.94 -15.91 -5.94
N HIS A 68 -0.81 -15.34 -6.36
CA HIS A 68 -0.40 -15.28 -7.77
C HIS A 68 -1.44 -14.62 -8.68
N LEU A 69 -2.17 -13.64 -8.15
CA LEU A 69 -3.17 -12.95 -8.96
C LEU A 69 -2.52 -11.96 -9.91
N THR A 70 -3.20 -11.69 -11.01
CA THR A 70 -2.81 -10.59 -11.89
C THR A 70 -3.24 -9.27 -11.26
N ASN A 71 -2.76 -8.15 -11.83
CA ASN A 71 -3.18 -6.84 -11.35
C ASN A 71 -4.70 -6.68 -11.39
N LEU A 72 -5.34 -7.15 -12.45
CA LEU A 72 -6.80 -7.11 -12.54
C LEU A 72 -7.44 -7.94 -11.44
N GLY A 73 -6.90 -9.14 -11.20
CA GLY A 73 -7.40 -10.00 -10.13
C GLY A 73 -7.27 -9.37 -8.76
N VAL A 74 -6.16 -8.67 -8.53
CA VAL A 74 -5.97 -7.95 -7.28
C VAL A 74 -7.02 -6.87 -7.13
N ARG A 75 -7.26 -6.06 -8.18
CA ARG A 75 -8.26 -5.00 -8.12
C ARG A 75 -9.64 -5.55 -7.80
N ILE A 76 -10.02 -6.65 -8.45
CA ILE A 76 -11.31 -7.28 -8.20
C ILE A 76 -11.41 -7.72 -6.74
N ARG A 77 -10.37 -8.35 -6.23
CA ARG A 77 -10.37 -8.84 -4.85
C ARG A 77 -10.47 -7.69 -3.85
N LEU A 78 -9.76 -6.59 -4.10
CA LEU A 78 -9.81 -5.43 -3.23
C LEU A 78 -11.20 -4.79 -3.25
N GLU A 79 -11.83 -4.73 -4.42
CA GLU A 79 -13.19 -4.20 -4.52
C GLU A 79 -14.18 -5.07 -3.76
N GLN A 80 -14.03 -6.38 -3.83
CA GLN A 80 -14.90 -7.28 -3.10
C GLN A 80 -14.76 -7.08 -1.59
N LYS A 81 -13.54 -6.87 -1.11
CA LYS A 81 -13.31 -6.61 0.30
C LYS A 81 -13.97 -5.31 0.74
N SER A 82 -13.90 -4.29 -0.10
CA SER A 82 -14.54 -3.01 0.22
C SER A 82 -16.06 -3.15 0.31
N ASP A 83 -16.63 -4.04 -0.49
CA ASP A 83 -18.08 -4.23 -0.54
C ASP A 83 -18.58 -5.22 0.50
N ALA A 84 -17.68 -5.78 1.32
CA ALA A 84 -18.06 -6.82 2.27
C ALA A 84 -18.82 -6.28 3.49
N PHE A 85 -19.02 -4.98 3.57
CA PHE A 85 -19.71 -4.37 4.71
C PHE A 85 -20.99 -3.69 4.31
#